data_a4cf384a0edc60a165a2abed57ba7377
#
_entry.id   a4cf384a0edc60a165a2abed57ba7377
#
_cell.length_a   1.000
_cell.length_b   1.000
_cell.length_c   1.000
_cell.angle_alpha   90.00
_cell.angle_beta   90.00
_cell.angle_gamma   90.00
#
_symmetry.space_group_name_H-M   'P 1'
#
loop_
_entity.id
_entity.type
_entity.pdbx_description
1 polymer ?
#
loop_
_entity_poly.entity_id
_entity_poly.type
_entity_poly.pdbx_seq_one_letter_code
_entity_poly.pdbx_strand_id
1 'polypeptide(L)'
;MTRRSARRRRREPRPRAAPASTYRLQLGPALDFEGAARLAPYLDSLGIGAAYLSPCFAARPGSEHGYDVVDPTRLAPELGGEAAFLRLSRALRRRGMGLVLDIVPNHMAAHPANPWWRDVLESGRESPYAAFFDVDWNPPQPRLAEKALVPILARPYEQALEQGELALALSERGLELRYGEHALPIDPATWANVLRAALDSDARAEPGDRAALARLARRVERLHGEAGRRAGRGRVRAALARLVRGRAGVRRMLDAALGRFNGSAGERSSFDALDRLLAEQNWRIAFWRRAQEEINYRRFFNIAELVGLRMERAEVFEAWHSLLLRLVREGHANGVRVDHVDGLRDPTGYLRELRARLGPALWLAVEKILEPGEPLHAGWPVDGTTGYDALALFDSVLVDPQGARNLGTAHARFTGSARHFEDVAHEAQLQVARMHFAGDLTGLGQELGRLAAQEDRFLDLRPEELLEALTALTASFPVYRTYVRDARPRPEDARAVRAAVRDARRRDGGLSPRALELVRRAVLVLSAPRLSAKQRRM
;
A
#
# COMPACT_ATOMS: atom_id res chain seq x y z
N MET A 1 -34.36 46.41 38.52
CA MET A 1 -34.65 45.30 37.58
C MET A 1 -33.38 44.94 36.82
N THR A 2 -32.62 43.97 37.35
CA THR A 2 -31.33 43.55 36.81
C THR A 2 -31.52 42.22 36.08
N ARG A 3 -31.36 42.19 34.76
CA ARG A 3 -31.41 41.00 33.91
C ARG A 3 -30.12 40.20 34.14
N ARG A 4 -30.22 39.06 34.81
CA ARG A 4 -29.17 38.04 34.84
C ARG A 4 -29.08 37.34 33.47
N SER A 5 -27.98 37.53 32.77
CA SER A 5 -27.64 36.75 31.60
C SER A 5 -27.32 35.30 31.98
N ALA A 6 -28.14 34.36 31.54
CA ALA A 6 -27.88 32.93 31.69
C ALA A 6 -26.72 32.54 30.77
N ARG A 7 -25.50 32.44 31.32
CA ARG A 7 -24.36 31.78 30.65
C ARG A 7 -24.78 30.32 30.36
N ARG A 8 -24.98 29.99 29.07
CA ARG A 8 -25.05 28.59 28.63
C ARG A 8 -23.74 27.92 29.05
N ARG A 9 -23.81 27.06 30.08
CA ARG A 9 -22.71 26.12 30.38
C ARG A 9 -22.46 25.28 29.12
N ARG A 10 -21.28 25.41 28.52
CA ARG A 10 -20.79 24.44 27.53
C ARG A 10 -20.82 23.09 28.25
N ARG A 11 -21.63 22.14 27.74
CA ARG A 11 -21.57 20.74 28.19
C ARG A 11 -20.15 20.27 27.96
N GLU A 12 -19.44 19.92 29.02
CA GLU A 12 -18.19 19.22 28.94
C GLU A 12 -18.42 17.97 28.07
N PRO A 13 -17.47 17.64 27.13
CA PRO A 13 -17.60 16.44 26.34
C PRO A 13 -17.71 15.25 27.30
N ARG A 14 -18.73 14.41 27.11
CA ARG A 14 -18.84 13.15 27.85
C ARG A 14 -17.55 12.37 27.68
N PRO A 15 -17.03 11.74 28.77
CA PRO A 15 -15.83 10.90 28.65
C PRO A 15 -16.04 9.85 27.57
N ARG A 16 -15.00 9.56 26.81
CA ARG A 16 -14.97 8.55 25.76
C ARG A 16 -15.43 7.22 26.36
N ALA A 17 -16.55 6.69 25.90
CA ALA A 17 -17.01 5.39 26.35
C ALA A 17 -16.27 4.32 25.55
N ALA A 18 -15.15 3.84 26.11
CA ALA A 18 -14.54 2.61 25.61
C ALA A 18 -15.55 1.47 25.72
N PRO A 19 -15.66 0.57 24.74
CA PRO A 19 -16.48 -0.62 24.90
C PRO A 19 -15.96 -1.46 26.07
N ALA A 20 -16.87 -1.99 26.89
CA ALA A 20 -16.49 -2.86 28.02
C ALA A 20 -15.73 -4.10 27.54
N SER A 21 -16.10 -4.61 26.37
CA SER A 21 -15.44 -5.71 25.67
C SER A 21 -15.69 -5.60 24.17
N THR A 22 -14.82 -6.17 23.36
CA THR A 22 -15.03 -6.32 21.92
C THR A 22 -14.96 -7.79 21.52
N TYR A 23 -15.73 -8.17 20.50
CA TYR A 23 -15.63 -9.48 19.88
C TYR A 23 -15.29 -9.30 18.41
N ARG A 24 -14.13 -9.82 17.97
CA ARG A 24 -13.72 -9.72 16.57
C ARG A 24 -14.50 -10.70 15.70
N LEU A 25 -15.10 -10.19 14.64
CA LEU A 25 -15.74 -10.96 13.59
C LEU A 25 -14.89 -10.88 12.32
N GLN A 26 -14.35 -12.00 11.90
CA GLN A 26 -13.66 -12.12 10.62
C GLN A 26 -14.70 -12.25 9.52
N LEU A 27 -14.88 -11.18 8.75
CA LEU A 27 -15.77 -11.15 7.58
C LEU A 27 -15.11 -11.80 6.37
N GLY A 28 -15.92 -12.43 5.54
CA GLY A 28 -15.45 -13.13 4.35
C GLY A 28 -16.55 -14.05 3.80
N PRO A 29 -16.21 -15.02 2.95
CA PRO A 29 -17.19 -15.93 2.34
C PRO A 29 -18.02 -16.74 3.35
N ALA A 30 -17.44 -17.05 4.52
CA ALA A 30 -18.11 -17.79 5.58
C ALA A 30 -18.99 -16.91 6.49
N LEU A 31 -18.74 -15.61 6.56
CA LEU A 31 -19.46 -14.68 7.45
C LEU A 31 -19.60 -13.31 6.79
N ASP A 32 -20.74 -13.04 6.22
CA ASP A 32 -21.12 -11.74 5.67
C ASP A 32 -21.83 -10.85 6.73
N PHE A 33 -22.28 -9.65 6.34
CA PHE A 33 -22.99 -8.74 7.25
C PHE A 33 -24.30 -9.30 7.77
N GLU A 34 -25.02 -10.11 6.97
CA GLU A 34 -26.26 -10.77 7.42
C GLU A 34 -25.97 -11.86 8.46
N GLY A 35 -24.93 -12.66 8.22
CA GLY A 35 -24.42 -13.64 9.16
C GLY A 35 -24.03 -12.99 10.49
N ALA A 36 -23.26 -11.91 10.42
CA ALA A 36 -22.88 -11.13 11.60
C ALA A 36 -24.09 -10.54 12.34
N ALA A 37 -25.11 -10.08 11.61
CA ALA A 37 -26.35 -9.57 12.24
C ALA A 37 -27.11 -10.67 12.98
N ARG A 38 -27.09 -11.91 12.47
CA ARG A 38 -27.70 -13.07 13.17
C ARG A 38 -26.97 -13.44 14.45
N LEU A 39 -25.67 -13.13 14.58
CA LEU A 39 -24.89 -13.35 15.79
C LEU A 39 -25.16 -12.32 16.89
N ALA A 40 -25.84 -11.20 16.61
CA ALA A 40 -26.06 -10.14 17.60
C ALA A 40 -26.72 -10.62 18.91
N PRO A 41 -27.74 -11.54 18.92
CA PRO A 41 -28.28 -12.08 20.17
C PRO A 41 -27.25 -12.89 20.98
N TYR A 42 -26.40 -13.65 20.30
CA TYR A 42 -25.36 -14.43 20.94
C TYR A 42 -24.28 -13.54 21.57
N LEU A 43 -23.82 -12.51 20.85
CA LEU A 43 -22.86 -11.54 21.38
C LEU A 43 -23.41 -10.79 22.61
N ASP A 44 -24.68 -10.42 22.57
CA ASP A 44 -25.37 -9.79 23.70
C ASP A 44 -25.40 -10.72 24.91
N SER A 45 -25.74 -12.02 24.72
CA SER A 45 -25.74 -13.02 25.80
C SER A 45 -24.36 -13.25 26.43
N LEU A 46 -23.28 -12.99 25.67
CA LEU A 46 -21.91 -13.02 26.18
C LEU A 46 -21.51 -11.72 26.91
N GLY A 47 -22.35 -10.70 26.93
CA GLY A 47 -22.02 -9.40 27.50
C GLY A 47 -21.04 -8.57 26.69
N ILE A 48 -20.98 -8.77 25.35
CA ILE A 48 -20.09 -8.02 24.46
C ILE A 48 -20.58 -6.59 24.30
N GLY A 49 -19.68 -5.64 24.54
CA GLY A 49 -19.96 -4.20 24.41
C GLY A 49 -19.93 -3.69 22.96
N ALA A 50 -19.12 -4.28 22.09
CA ALA A 50 -19.05 -3.91 20.67
C ALA A 50 -18.60 -5.08 19.79
N ALA A 51 -19.20 -5.21 18.60
CA ALA A 51 -18.67 -6.06 17.53
C ALA A 51 -17.51 -5.33 16.85
N TYR A 52 -16.37 -5.99 16.72
CA TYR A 52 -15.20 -5.49 16.00
C TYR A 52 -15.06 -6.24 14.68
N LEU A 53 -15.33 -5.57 13.56
CA LEU A 53 -15.28 -6.17 12.24
C LEU A 53 -13.85 -6.15 11.69
N SER A 54 -13.45 -7.21 10.96
CA SER A 54 -12.33 -7.12 10.02
C SER A 54 -12.63 -6.08 8.94
N PRO A 55 -11.64 -5.64 8.11
CA PRO A 55 -11.87 -4.66 7.05
C PRO A 55 -13.06 -5.05 6.17
N CYS A 56 -13.95 -4.10 5.93
CA CYS A 56 -15.23 -4.34 5.27
C CYS A 56 -15.49 -3.42 4.07
N PHE A 57 -14.51 -2.62 3.67
CA PHE A 57 -14.57 -1.87 2.42
C PHE A 57 -14.33 -2.79 1.22
N ALA A 58 -14.66 -2.34 0.00
CA ALA A 58 -14.49 -3.16 -1.19
C ALA A 58 -13.02 -3.57 -1.34
N ALA A 59 -12.78 -4.86 -1.28
CA ALA A 59 -11.47 -5.50 -1.36
C ALA A 59 -11.26 -6.15 -2.75
N ARG A 60 -10.07 -6.67 -2.99
CA ARG A 60 -9.75 -7.44 -4.20
C ARG A 60 -10.76 -8.59 -4.36
N PRO A 61 -11.24 -8.89 -5.58
CA PRO A 61 -12.08 -10.05 -5.83
C PRO A 61 -11.43 -11.33 -5.27
N GLY A 62 -12.19 -12.11 -4.50
CA GLY A 62 -11.70 -13.32 -3.83
C GLY A 62 -10.91 -13.09 -2.54
N SER A 63 -10.83 -11.86 -2.03
CA SER A 63 -10.22 -11.58 -0.74
C SER A 63 -10.96 -12.27 0.41
N GLU A 64 -10.23 -12.99 1.26
CA GLU A 64 -10.76 -13.68 2.44
C GLU A 64 -10.61 -12.86 3.73
N HIS A 65 -9.92 -11.72 3.67
CA HIS A 65 -9.53 -10.93 4.86
C HIS A 65 -9.87 -9.44 4.77
N GLY A 66 -10.03 -8.86 3.58
CA GLY A 66 -10.42 -7.47 3.35
C GLY A 66 -9.31 -6.41 3.52
N TYR A 67 -8.07 -6.79 3.85
CA TYR A 67 -6.95 -5.84 4.00
C TYR A 67 -6.37 -5.35 2.66
N ASP A 68 -6.72 -5.97 1.56
CA ASP A 68 -6.33 -5.61 0.19
C ASP A 68 -7.42 -4.76 -0.49
N VAL A 69 -7.72 -3.62 0.13
CA VAL A 69 -8.76 -2.67 -0.31
C VAL A 69 -8.52 -2.21 -1.75
N VAL A 70 -9.55 -2.27 -2.58
CA VAL A 70 -9.55 -1.71 -3.95
C VAL A 70 -10.38 -0.42 -4.06
N ASP A 71 -11.40 -0.24 -3.22
CA ASP A 71 -12.23 0.97 -3.23
C ASP A 71 -12.73 1.30 -1.81
N PRO A 72 -12.12 2.29 -1.12
CA PRO A 72 -12.49 2.68 0.23
C PRO A 72 -13.78 3.52 0.29
N THR A 73 -14.37 3.85 -0.87
CA THR A 73 -15.61 4.64 -0.96
C THR A 73 -16.87 3.78 -0.96
N ARG A 74 -16.72 2.45 -0.95
CA ARG A 74 -17.81 1.47 -0.93
C ARG A 74 -17.56 0.36 0.09
N LEU A 75 -18.64 -0.11 0.69
CA LEU A 75 -18.63 -1.37 1.43
C LEU A 75 -18.56 -2.55 0.44
N ALA A 76 -17.93 -3.65 0.87
CA ALA A 76 -17.72 -4.83 0.04
C ALA A 76 -19.06 -5.42 -0.44
N PRO A 77 -19.32 -5.48 -1.76
CA PRO A 77 -20.52 -6.09 -2.30
C PRO A 77 -20.66 -7.56 -1.92
N GLU A 78 -19.53 -8.27 -1.86
CA GLU A 78 -19.41 -9.69 -1.49
C GLU A 78 -19.90 -9.97 -0.05
N LEU A 79 -19.84 -8.95 0.81
CA LEU A 79 -20.36 -9.00 2.19
C LEU A 79 -21.83 -8.55 2.29
N GLY A 80 -22.52 -8.31 1.17
CA GLY A 80 -23.89 -7.84 1.10
C GLY A 80 -24.05 -6.32 0.99
N GLY A 81 -22.96 -5.57 0.87
CA GLY A 81 -22.94 -4.14 0.60
C GLY A 81 -23.56 -3.28 1.72
N GLU A 82 -23.89 -2.03 1.39
CA GLU A 82 -24.32 -1.05 2.39
C GLU A 82 -25.65 -1.41 3.06
N ALA A 83 -26.60 -1.99 2.33
CA ALA A 83 -27.90 -2.34 2.88
C ALA A 83 -27.79 -3.39 4.00
N ALA A 84 -26.98 -4.44 3.81
CA ALA A 84 -26.73 -5.47 4.80
C ALA A 84 -25.94 -4.92 6.00
N PHE A 85 -24.94 -4.08 5.77
CA PHE A 85 -24.19 -3.39 6.82
C PHE A 85 -25.12 -2.54 7.71
N LEU A 86 -26.04 -1.80 7.14
CA LEU A 86 -27.00 -0.99 7.88
C LEU A 86 -27.97 -1.87 8.71
N ARG A 87 -28.31 -3.09 8.26
CA ARG A 87 -29.08 -4.06 9.06
C ARG A 87 -28.26 -4.55 10.25
N LEU A 88 -27.00 -4.91 10.06
CA LEU A 88 -26.07 -5.29 11.13
C LEU A 88 -25.94 -4.16 12.16
N SER A 89 -25.63 -2.95 11.73
CA SER A 89 -25.50 -1.78 12.63
C SER A 89 -26.77 -1.58 13.47
N ARG A 90 -27.96 -1.69 12.86
CA ARG A 90 -29.23 -1.60 13.59
C ARG A 90 -29.45 -2.77 14.55
N ALA A 91 -29.08 -3.99 14.20
CA ALA A 91 -29.22 -5.17 15.04
C ALA A 91 -28.38 -5.06 16.33
N LEU A 92 -27.12 -4.59 16.19
CA LEU A 92 -26.22 -4.34 17.33
C LEU A 92 -26.75 -3.20 18.21
N ARG A 93 -27.11 -2.07 17.61
CA ARG A 93 -27.57 -0.88 18.33
C ARG A 93 -28.85 -1.12 19.11
N ARG A 94 -29.80 -1.94 18.62
CA ARG A 94 -31.01 -2.32 19.38
C ARG A 94 -30.71 -3.08 20.66
N ARG A 95 -29.51 -3.66 20.80
CA ARG A 95 -29.01 -4.36 21.98
C ARG A 95 -28.00 -3.54 22.80
N GLY A 96 -27.85 -2.26 22.49
CA GLY A 96 -26.89 -1.40 23.18
C GLY A 96 -25.43 -1.67 22.82
N MET A 97 -25.15 -2.53 21.83
CA MET A 97 -23.80 -2.85 21.37
C MET A 97 -23.30 -1.81 20.37
N GLY A 98 -22.01 -1.48 20.46
CA GLY A 98 -21.28 -0.68 19.50
C GLY A 98 -20.79 -1.49 18.29
N LEU A 99 -20.24 -0.76 17.30
CA LEU A 99 -19.59 -1.33 16.14
C LEU A 99 -18.26 -0.64 15.92
N VAL A 100 -17.16 -1.41 15.87
CA VAL A 100 -15.79 -0.97 15.60
C VAL A 100 -15.40 -1.38 14.19
N LEU A 101 -14.95 -0.42 13.40
CA LEU A 101 -14.45 -0.65 12.03
C LEU A 101 -12.94 -0.75 12.02
N ASP A 102 -12.43 -1.77 11.32
CA ASP A 102 -11.02 -1.91 10.99
C ASP A 102 -10.75 -1.17 9.68
N ILE A 103 -9.81 -0.23 9.68
CA ILE A 103 -9.45 0.57 8.51
C ILE A 103 -7.98 0.43 8.16
N VAL A 104 -7.69 0.43 6.86
CA VAL A 104 -6.36 0.13 6.30
C VAL A 104 -5.80 1.34 5.55
N PRO A 105 -5.36 2.41 6.24
CA PRO A 105 -4.93 3.63 5.56
C PRO A 105 -3.53 3.55 4.94
N ASN A 106 -2.71 2.57 5.32
CA ASN A 106 -1.33 2.49 4.88
C ASN A 106 -1.17 2.11 3.41
N HIS A 107 -2.05 1.26 2.88
CA HIS A 107 -1.91 0.68 1.54
C HIS A 107 -3.26 0.34 0.91
N MET A 108 -3.23 0.06 -0.39
CA MET A 108 -4.33 -0.53 -1.15
C MET A 108 -3.78 -1.63 -2.07
N ALA A 109 -4.68 -2.45 -2.62
CA ALA A 109 -4.28 -3.45 -3.60
C ALA A 109 -3.66 -2.80 -4.85
N ALA A 110 -2.48 -3.25 -5.24
CA ALA A 110 -1.82 -2.95 -6.52
C ALA A 110 -2.43 -3.82 -7.64
N HIS A 111 -3.75 -3.80 -7.74
CA HIS A 111 -4.53 -4.65 -8.63
C HIS A 111 -5.41 -3.81 -9.58
N PRO A 112 -5.63 -4.23 -10.84
CA PRO A 112 -6.48 -3.48 -11.78
C PRO A 112 -7.95 -3.30 -11.38
N ALA A 113 -8.43 -4.06 -10.38
CA ALA A 113 -9.73 -3.82 -9.76
C ALA A 113 -9.76 -2.52 -8.91
N ASN A 114 -8.61 -2.04 -8.44
CA ASN A 114 -8.48 -0.74 -7.80
C ASN A 114 -8.55 0.36 -8.88
N PRO A 115 -9.61 1.18 -8.92
CA PRO A 115 -9.78 2.17 -10.00
C PRO A 115 -8.72 3.27 -9.97
N TRP A 116 -8.18 3.61 -8.79
CA TRP A 116 -7.12 4.61 -8.66
C TRP A 116 -5.79 4.07 -9.20
N TRP A 117 -5.43 2.83 -8.83
CA TRP A 117 -4.21 2.19 -9.33
C TRP A 117 -4.29 1.91 -10.82
N ARG A 118 -5.47 1.46 -11.31
CA ARG A 118 -5.69 1.26 -12.74
C ARG A 118 -5.47 2.53 -13.56
N ASP A 119 -5.98 3.68 -13.08
CA ASP A 119 -5.77 4.97 -13.75
C ASP A 119 -4.29 5.37 -13.75
N VAL A 120 -3.55 5.05 -12.65
CA VAL A 120 -2.09 5.24 -12.59
C VAL A 120 -1.37 4.36 -13.61
N LEU A 121 -1.74 3.10 -13.75
CA LEU A 121 -1.15 2.23 -14.76
C LEU A 121 -1.49 2.71 -16.18
N GLU A 122 -2.69 3.19 -16.43
CA GLU A 122 -3.11 3.70 -17.74
C GLU A 122 -2.45 5.03 -18.11
N SER A 123 -2.32 5.94 -17.15
CA SER A 123 -1.96 7.35 -17.42
C SER A 123 -0.62 7.80 -16.84
N GLY A 124 0.07 6.93 -16.09
CA GLY A 124 1.34 7.23 -15.45
C GLY A 124 1.25 8.43 -14.49
N ARG A 125 2.24 9.30 -14.54
CA ARG A 125 2.30 10.55 -13.73
C ARG A 125 1.20 11.56 -14.05
N GLU A 126 0.54 11.45 -15.20
CA GLU A 126 -0.59 12.32 -15.58
C GLU A 126 -1.90 11.91 -14.90
N SER A 127 -1.94 10.75 -14.26
CA SER A 127 -3.08 10.33 -13.45
C SER A 127 -3.29 11.29 -12.27
N PRO A 128 -4.52 11.70 -11.95
CA PRO A 128 -4.81 12.48 -10.74
C PRO A 128 -4.51 11.66 -9.47
N TYR A 129 -4.44 10.32 -9.62
CA TYR A 129 -4.12 9.41 -8.53
C TYR A 129 -2.63 9.07 -8.45
N ALA A 130 -1.78 9.59 -9.37
CA ALA A 130 -0.34 9.35 -9.31
C ALA A 130 0.29 9.83 -8.00
N ALA A 131 -0.27 10.91 -7.43
CA ALA A 131 0.16 11.46 -6.15
C ALA A 131 -0.47 10.76 -4.93
N PHE A 132 -1.41 9.83 -5.13
CA PHE A 132 -2.05 9.07 -4.05
C PHE A 132 -1.15 7.94 -3.57
N PHE A 133 -0.40 7.36 -4.48
CA PHE A 133 0.51 6.25 -4.21
C PHE A 133 1.96 6.72 -4.06
N ASP A 134 2.71 6.03 -3.24
CA ASP A 134 4.10 6.34 -2.97
C ASP A 134 5.02 5.62 -3.98
N VAL A 135 4.97 6.09 -5.24
CA VAL A 135 5.76 5.58 -6.36
C VAL A 135 6.95 6.48 -6.61
N ASP A 136 8.14 5.89 -6.70
CA ASP A 136 9.32 6.56 -7.24
C ASP A 136 9.30 6.48 -8.77
N TRP A 137 9.01 7.59 -9.40
CA TRP A 137 8.96 7.72 -10.86
C TRP A 137 10.33 7.94 -11.51
N ASN A 138 11.37 8.07 -10.68
CA ASN A 138 12.73 8.27 -11.17
C ASN A 138 13.73 7.36 -10.43
N PRO A 139 13.47 6.03 -10.43
CA PRO A 139 14.32 5.08 -9.73
C PRO A 139 15.68 4.96 -10.43
N PRO A 140 16.67 4.34 -9.76
CA PRO A 140 18.01 4.15 -10.32
C PRO A 140 18.03 3.35 -11.62
N GLN A 141 17.08 2.47 -11.82
CA GLN A 141 16.98 1.60 -13.00
C GLN A 141 16.37 2.39 -14.16
N PRO A 142 17.15 2.73 -15.23
CA PRO A 142 16.66 3.57 -16.33
C PRO A 142 15.42 3.00 -17.03
N ARG A 143 15.28 1.67 -17.05
CA ARG A 143 14.13 0.98 -17.67
C ARG A 143 12.81 1.20 -16.90
N LEU A 144 12.88 1.66 -15.67
CA LEU A 144 11.73 1.99 -14.82
C LEU A 144 11.46 3.49 -14.74
N ALA A 145 12.27 4.33 -15.40
CA ALA A 145 12.01 5.76 -15.46
C ALA A 145 10.58 6.02 -15.99
N GLU A 146 9.80 6.82 -15.27
CA GLU A 146 8.40 7.17 -15.56
C GLU A 146 7.43 5.96 -15.59
N LYS A 147 7.80 4.80 -15.04
CA LYS A 147 7.00 3.57 -15.03
C LYS A 147 6.82 3.01 -13.63
N ALA A 148 5.67 2.36 -13.39
CA ALA A 148 5.48 1.53 -12.20
C ALA A 148 5.90 0.08 -12.51
N LEU A 149 6.65 -0.56 -11.62
CA LEU A 149 6.96 -1.99 -11.74
C LEU A 149 5.72 -2.83 -11.43
N VAL A 150 5.41 -3.82 -12.28
CA VAL A 150 4.32 -4.79 -12.08
C VAL A 150 4.91 -6.21 -12.08
N PRO A 151 5.38 -6.72 -10.92
CA PRO A 151 6.13 -7.96 -10.83
C PRO A 151 5.20 -9.17 -10.63
N ILE A 152 4.43 -9.52 -11.65
CA ILE A 152 3.41 -10.58 -11.58
C ILE A 152 3.73 -11.82 -12.41
N LEU A 153 4.79 -11.79 -13.24
CA LEU A 153 5.13 -12.94 -14.07
C LEU A 153 5.68 -14.10 -13.23
N ALA A 154 5.23 -15.31 -13.50
CA ALA A 154 5.73 -16.52 -12.88
C ALA A 154 7.13 -16.94 -13.37
N ARG A 155 7.57 -16.36 -14.50
CA ARG A 155 8.86 -16.62 -15.15
C ARG A 155 9.45 -15.35 -15.77
N PRO A 156 10.73 -15.37 -16.22
CA PRO A 156 11.35 -14.24 -16.91
C PRO A 156 10.51 -13.72 -18.08
N TYR A 157 10.48 -12.39 -18.28
CA TYR A 157 9.66 -11.69 -19.28
C TYR A 157 9.78 -12.29 -20.69
N GLU A 158 11.01 -12.53 -21.16
CA GLU A 158 11.25 -13.09 -22.49
C GLU A 158 10.59 -14.47 -22.66
N GLN A 159 10.67 -15.31 -21.63
CA GLN A 159 10.07 -16.64 -21.67
C GLN A 159 8.53 -16.56 -21.66
N ALA A 160 7.94 -15.66 -20.84
CA ALA A 160 6.49 -15.48 -20.81
C ALA A 160 5.97 -14.94 -22.17
N LEU A 161 6.74 -14.04 -22.80
CA LEU A 161 6.41 -13.49 -24.11
C LEU A 161 6.48 -14.57 -25.20
N GLU A 162 7.59 -15.29 -25.30
CA GLU A 162 7.82 -16.34 -26.30
C GLU A 162 6.83 -17.50 -26.19
N GLN A 163 6.37 -17.80 -24.97
CA GLN A 163 5.36 -18.84 -24.75
C GLN A 163 3.92 -18.36 -25.03
N GLY A 164 3.72 -17.08 -25.40
CA GLY A 164 2.41 -16.52 -25.68
C GLY A 164 1.52 -16.33 -24.44
N GLU A 165 2.13 -16.26 -23.24
CA GLU A 165 1.39 -16.04 -21.99
C GLU A 165 0.88 -14.60 -21.85
N LEU A 166 1.50 -13.66 -22.60
CA LEU A 166 1.13 -12.26 -22.66
C LEU A 166 0.25 -12.02 -23.89
N ALA A 167 -1.03 -11.71 -23.69
CA ALA A 167 -1.97 -11.53 -24.79
C ALA A 167 -2.62 -10.14 -24.76
N LEU A 168 -2.51 -9.41 -25.87
CA LEU A 168 -3.26 -8.17 -26.08
C LEU A 168 -4.72 -8.51 -26.38
N ALA A 169 -5.64 -7.90 -25.64
CA ALA A 169 -7.08 -8.17 -25.77
C ALA A 169 -7.89 -6.87 -25.79
N LEU A 170 -9.07 -6.94 -26.39
CA LEU A 170 -10.05 -5.87 -26.37
C LEU A 170 -11.16 -6.20 -25.37
N SER A 171 -11.33 -5.31 -24.39
CA SER A 171 -12.38 -5.36 -23.38
C SER A 171 -13.36 -4.19 -23.53
N GLU A 172 -14.40 -4.14 -22.70
CA GLU A 172 -15.30 -2.98 -22.61
C GLU A 172 -14.56 -1.70 -22.15
N ARG A 173 -13.42 -1.87 -21.49
CA ARG A 173 -12.57 -0.77 -20.97
C ARG A 173 -11.49 -0.32 -21.96
N GLY A 174 -11.39 -0.94 -23.12
CA GLY A 174 -10.39 -0.67 -24.16
C GLY A 174 -9.40 -1.81 -24.36
N LEU A 175 -8.18 -1.49 -24.83
CA LEU A 175 -7.13 -2.49 -24.96
C LEU A 175 -6.49 -2.78 -23.60
N GLU A 176 -6.25 -4.06 -23.36
CA GLU A 176 -5.64 -4.58 -22.13
C GLU A 176 -4.62 -5.67 -22.45
N LEU A 177 -3.52 -5.70 -21.69
CA LEU A 177 -2.65 -6.88 -21.65
C LEU A 177 -3.23 -7.88 -20.66
N ARG A 178 -3.43 -9.11 -21.10
CA ARG A 178 -3.84 -10.23 -20.25
C ARG A 178 -2.66 -11.13 -19.93
N TYR A 179 -2.58 -11.51 -18.65
CA TYR A 179 -1.67 -12.52 -18.13
C TYR A 179 -2.38 -13.28 -17.01
N GLY A 180 -2.78 -14.52 -17.24
CA GLY A 180 -3.63 -15.26 -16.31
C GLY A 180 -4.92 -14.49 -15.97
N GLU A 181 -5.14 -14.24 -14.70
CA GLU A 181 -6.28 -13.43 -14.21
C GLU A 181 -6.06 -11.91 -14.29
N HIS A 182 -4.83 -11.47 -14.57
CA HIS A 182 -4.49 -10.05 -14.61
C HIS A 182 -4.86 -9.42 -15.95
N ALA A 183 -5.45 -8.22 -15.88
CA ALA A 183 -5.81 -7.41 -17.04
C ALA A 183 -5.26 -5.98 -16.87
N LEU A 184 -4.05 -5.73 -17.39
CA LEU A 184 -3.38 -4.44 -17.28
C LEU A 184 -3.85 -3.50 -18.40
N PRO A 185 -4.17 -2.22 -18.11
CA PRO A 185 -4.61 -1.29 -19.12
C PRO A 185 -3.46 -0.90 -20.06
N ILE A 186 -3.74 -0.83 -21.36
CA ILE A 186 -2.85 -0.23 -22.36
C ILE A 186 -3.20 1.24 -22.52
N ASP A 187 -2.21 2.13 -22.37
CA ASP A 187 -2.42 3.58 -22.51
C ASP A 187 -3.10 3.90 -23.86
N PRO A 188 -4.28 4.53 -23.89
CA PRO A 188 -4.92 4.94 -25.13
C PRO A 188 -4.07 5.81 -26.06
N ALA A 189 -3.05 6.50 -25.53
CA ALA A 189 -2.12 7.28 -26.34
C ALA A 189 -1.20 6.39 -27.20
N THR A 190 -1.01 5.11 -26.84
CA THR A 190 -0.15 4.16 -27.59
C THR A 190 -0.93 3.29 -28.57
N TRP A 191 -2.26 3.45 -28.71
CA TRP A 191 -3.10 2.59 -29.55
C TRP A 191 -2.91 2.79 -31.06
N ALA A 192 -2.20 3.84 -31.51
CA ALA A 192 -2.09 4.18 -32.92
C ALA A 192 -1.59 3.00 -33.79
N ASN A 193 -0.56 2.29 -33.32
CA ASN A 193 0.02 1.16 -34.05
C ASN A 193 -0.95 -0.02 -34.16
N VAL A 194 -1.72 -0.31 -33.11
CA VAL A 194 -2.76 -1.36 -33.12
C VAL A 194 -3.89 -0.98 -34.08
N LEU A 195 -4.33 0.29 -34.07
CA LEU A 195 -5.40 0.76 -34.96
C LEU A 195 -4.97 0.79 -36.44
N ARG A 196 -3.68 1.13 -36.73
CA ARG A 196 -3.13 1.02 -38.08
C ARG A 196 -3.05 -0.44 -38.54
N ALA A 197 -2.54 -1.34 -37.70
CA ALA A 197 -2.50 -2.75 -38.02
C ALA A 197 -3.91 -3.32 -38.29
N ALA A 198 -4.93 -2.80 -37.59
CA ALA A 198 -6.32 -3.18 -37.85
C ALA A 198 -6.83 -2.65 -39.22
N LEU A 199 -6.43 -1.44 -39.62
CA LEU A 199 -6.74 -0.92 -40.94
C LEU A 199 -6.09 -1.74 -42.07
N ASP A 200 -4.92 -2.32 -41.83
CA ASP A 200 -4.16 -3.13 -42.80
C ASP A 200 -4.60 -4.61 -42.78
N SER A 201 -5.41 -5.03 -41.80
CA SER A 201 -5.77 -6.44 -41.61
C SER A 201 -6.87 -6.94 -42.54
N ASP A 202 -7.77 -6.06 -43.03
CA ASP A 202 -8.90 -6.41 -43.87
C ASP A 202 -9.11 -5.36 -44.98
N ALA A 203 -8.53 -5.64 -46.14
CA ALA A 203 -8.66 -4.77 -47.32
C ALA A 203 -10.12 -4.73 -47.90
N ARG A 204 -10.94 -5.72 -47.54
CA ARG A 204 -12.33 -5.83 -48.01
C ARG A 204 -13.35 -5.28 -47.02
N ALA A 205 -12.88 -4.71 -45.87
CA ALA A 205 -13.78 -4.09 -44.90
C ALA A 205 -14.54 -2.92 -45.53
N GLU A 206 -15.80 -2.74 -45.11
CA GLU A 206 -16.68 -1.64 -45.52
C GLU A 206 -15.96 -0.29 -45.45
N PRO A 207 -16.04 0.56 -46.52
CA PRO A 207 -15.38 1.86 -46.54
C PRO A 207 -15.72 2.76 -45.31
N GLY A 208 -16.95 2.68 -44.83
CA GLY A 208 -17.43 3.41 -43.65
C GLY A 208 -16.77 2.96 -42.35
N ASP A 209 -16.48 1.65 -42.19
CA ASP A 209 -15.80 1.10 -41.03
C ASP A 209 -14.32 1.48 -41.03
N ARG A 210 -13.66 1.35 -42.19
CA ARG A 210 -12.26 1.81 -42.37
C ARG A 210 -12.11 3.31 -42.07
N ALA A 211 -12.99 4.13 -42.63
CA ALA A 211 -12.97 5.59 -42.40
C ALA A 211 -13.19 5.95 -40.91
N ALA A 212 -14.08 5.22 -40.23
CA ALA A 212 -14.33 5.45 -38.81
C ALA A 212 -13.10 5.08 -37.95
N LEU A 213 -12.48 3.93 -38.20
CA LEU A 213 -11.27 3.47 -37.51
C LEU A 213 -10.09 4.39 -37.81
N ALA A 214 -9.91 4.83 -39.06
CA ALA A 214 -8.86 5.78 -39.47
C ALA A 214 -9.01 7.15 -38.78
N ARG A 215 -10.23 7.64 -38.59
CA ARG A 215 -10.47 8.87 -37.79
C ARG A 215 -10.05 8.68 -36.34
N LEU A 216 -10.32 7.52 -35.75
CA LEU A 216 -9.89 7.24 -34.38
C LEU A 216 -8.36 7.16 -34.28
N ALA A 217 -7.68 6.47 -35.22
CA ALA A 217 -6.24 6.39 -35.25
C ALA A 217 -5.58 7.78 -35.30
N ARG A 218 -6.03 8.66 -36.23
CA ARG A 218 -5.56 10.05 -36.30
C ARG A 218 -5.83 10.84 -35.01
N ARG A 219 -6.89 10.53 -34.27
CA ARG A 219 -7.16 11.18 -32.99
C ARG A 219 -6.20 10.72 -31.90
N VAL A 220 -5.85 9.43 -31.87
CA VAL A 220 -4.83 8.90 -30.95
C VAL A 220 -3.46 9.53 -31.22
N GLU A 221 -3.06 9.63 -32.48
CA GLU A 221 -1.78 10.26 -32.88
C GLU A 221 -1.64 11.70 -32.36
N ARG A 222 -2.72 12.46 -32.35
CA ARG A 222 -2.73 13.82 -31.80
C ARG A 222 -2.61 13.88 -30.28
N LEU A 223 -2.87 12.80 -29.55
CA LEU A 223 -2.71 12.78 -28.09
C LEU A 223 -1.26 12.90 -27.63
N HIS A 224 -0.27 12.59 -28.48
CA HIS A 224 1.16 12.64 -28.13
C HIS A 224 1.70 14.05 -27.86
N GLY A 225 0.96 15.11 -28.20
CA GLY A 225 1.41 16.51 -28.14
C GLY A 225 0.61 17.46 -27.28
N GLU A 226 -0.52 17.08 -26.69
CA GLU A 226 -1.50 18.02 -26.15
C GLU A 226 -1.52 18.15 -24.62
N ALA A 227 -1.54 19.40 -24.14
CA ALA A 227 -2.08 19.72 -22.82
C ALA A 227 -3.55 19.24 -22.75
N GLY A 228 -3.85 18.27 -21.87
CA GLY A 228 -5.19 17.66 -21.78
C GLY A 228 -5.27 16.19 -22.21
N ARG A 229 -4.15 15.48 -22.27
CA ARG A 229 -4.05 14.05 -22.60
C ARG A 229 -5.07 13.19 -21.87
N ARG A 230 -5.34 13.43 -20.58
CA ARG A 230 -6.29 12.64 -19.77
C ARG A 230 -7.71 12.67 -20.37
N ALA A 231 -8.26 13.86 -20.62
CA ALA A 231 -9.58 13.99 -21.23
C ALA A 231 -9.60 13.40 -22.64
N GLY A 232 -8.50 13.46 -23.36
CA GLY A 232 -8.27 12.84 -24.65
C GLY A 232 -8.34 11.31 -24.58
N ARG A 233 -7.64 10.67 -23.62
CA ARG A 233 -7.68 9.21 -23.38
C ARG A 233 -9.09 8.70 -23.14
N GLY A 234 -9.84 9.36 -22.26
CA GLY A 234 -11.23 8.99 -21.98
C GLY A 234 -12.12 9.08 -23.23
N ARG A 235 -11.96 10.13 -24.04
CA ARG A 235 -12.70 10.30 -25.31
C ARG A 235 -12.33 9.25 -26.36
N VAL A 236 -11.06 8.88 -26.46
CA VAL A 236 -10.59 7.81 -27.37
C VAL A 236 -11.16 6.47 -26.95
N ARG A 237 -11.09 6.13 -25.67
CA ARG A 237 -11.67 4.89 -25.12
C ARG A 237 -13.16 4.79 -25.37
N ALA A 238 -13.93 5.86 -25.09
CA ALA A 238 -15.37 5.89 -25.35
C ALA A 238 -15.69 5.79 -26.85
N ALA A 239 -14.85 6.39 -27.73
CA ALA A 239 -15.03 6.28 -29.17
C ALA A 239 -14.76 4.87 -29.66
N LEU A 240 -13.69 4.20 -29.22
CA LEU A 240 -13.40 2.80 -29.55
C LEU A 240 -14.55 1.90 -29.11
N ALA A 241 -15.00 2.02 -27.87
CA ALA A 241 -16.12 1.21 -27.34
C ALA A 241 -17.41 1.37 -28.16
N ARG A 242 -17.72 2.59 -28.61
CA ARG A 242 -18.88 2.84 -29.49
C ARG A 242 -18.70 2.21 -30.87
N LEU A 243 -17.52 2.34 -31.47
CA LEU A 243 -17.23 1.76 -32.78
C LEU A 243 -17.34 0.23 -32.76
N VAL A 244 -16.76 -0.39 -31.74
CA VAL A 244 -16.79 -1.87 -31.59
C VAL A 244 -18.21 -2.39 -31.39
N ARG A 245 -19.03 -1.72 -30.55
CA ARG A 245 -20.43 -2.11 -30.34
C ARG A 245 -21.32 -1.88 -31.56
N GLY A 246 -21.06 -0.80 -32.30
CA GLY A 246 -21.93 -0.39 -33.40
C GLY A 246 -21.52 -0.90 -34.78
N ARG A 247 -20.33 -1.54 -34.94
CA ARG A 247 -19.75 -1.86 -36.23
C ARG A 247 -18.99 -3.19 -36.20
N ALA A 248 -19.63 -4.26 -36.63
CA ALA A 248 -19.03 -5.60 -36.65
C ALA A 248 -17.75 -5.67 -37.51
N GLY A 249 -17.64 -4.88 -38.59
CA GLY A 249 -16.42 -4.80 -39.41
C GLY A 249 -15.23 -4.20 -38.64
N VAL A 250 -15.47 -3.16 -37.82
CA VAL A 250 -14.42 -2.61 -36.94
C VAL A 250 -13.94 -3.65 -35.94
N ARG A 251 -14.87 -4.43 -35.36
CA ARG A 251 -14.51 -5.50 -34.43
C ARG A 251 -13.63 -6.55 -35.11
N ARG A 252 -14.02 -7.05 -36.29
CA ARG A 252 -13.21 -8.02 -37.04
C ARG A 252 -11.81 -7.53 -37.38
N MET A 253 -11.69 -6.25 -37.84
CA MET A 253 -10.38 -5.65 -38.13
C MET A 253 -9.49 -5.60 -36.88
N LEU A 254 -10.06 -5.24 -35.74
CA LEU A 254 -9.32 -5.23 -34.47
C LEU A 254 -8.92 -6.63 -34.03
N ASP A 255 -9.82 -7.61 -34.06
CA ASP A 255 -9.52 -8.99 -33.67
C ASP A 255 -8.40 -9.58 -34.55
N ALA A 256 -8.38 -9.29 -35.84
CA ALA A 256 -7.28 -9.69 -36.76
C ALA A 256 -5.95 -9.01 -36.42
N ALA A 257 -5.96 -7.72 -36.05
CA ALA A 257 -4.77 -7.03 -35.59
C ALA A 257 -4.24 -7.60 -34.26
N LEU A 258 -5.15 -7.85 -33.31
CA LEU A 258 -4.78 -8.45 -32.02
C LEU A 258 -4.11 -9.82 -32.21
N GLY A 259 -4.62 -10.64 -33.14
CA GLY A 259 -3.98 -11.92 -33.50
C GLY A 259 -2.53 -11.76 -33.99
N ARG A 260 -2.25 -10.69 -34.77
CA ARG A 260 -0.87 -10.39 -35.20
C ARG A 260 0.03 -9.92 -34.06
N PHE A 261 -0.48 -9.12 -33.14
CA PHE A 261 0.29 -8.69 -31.96
C PHE A 261 0.58 -9.85 -31.02
N ASN A 262 -0.34 -10.79 -30.88
CA ASN A 262 -0.22 -11.94 -29.99
C ASN A 262 0.68 -13.05 -30.52
N GLY A 263 1.20 -12.92 -31.73
CA GLY A 263 2.23 -13.80 -32.29
C GLY A 263 1.89 -15.28 -32.30
N SER A 264 2.92 -16.10 -32.40
CA SER A 264 2.84 -17.57 -32.35
C SER A 264 3.80 -18.09 -31.29
N ALA A 265 3.32 -18.90 -30.36
CA ALA A 265 4.15 -19.47 -29.30
C ALA A 265 5.34 -20.25 -29.89
N GLY A 266 6.55 -20.02 -29.34
CA GLY A 266 7.80 -20.59 -29.82
C GLY A 266 8.48 -19.80 -30.94
N GLU A 267 7.86 -18.73 -31.47
CA GLU A 267 8.42 -17.87 -32.50
C GLU A 267 8.62 -16.45 -31.94
N ARG A 268 9.75 -16.18 -31.28
CA ARG A 268 10.04 -14.93 -30.57
C ARG A 268 9.80 -13.67 -31.42
N SER A 269 10.21 -13.68 -32.69
CA SER A 269 10.07 -12.53 -33.59
C SER A 269 8.62 -12.16 -33.89
N SER A 270 7.69 -13.11 -33.79
CA SER A 270 6.26 -12.86 -34.00
C SER A 270 5.66 -11.92 -32.94
N PHE A 271 6.31 -11.76 -31.77
CA PHE A 271 5.90 -10.90 -30.68
C PHE A 271 6.53 -9.50 -30.69
N ASP A 272 7.37 -9.15 -31.67
CA ASP A 272 8.09 -7.85 -31.71
C ASP A 272 7.14 -6.64 -31.66
N ALA A 273 5.95 -6.76 -32.26
CA ALA A 273 4.97 -5.68 -32.23
C ALA A 273 4.37 -5.50 -30.82
N LEU A 274 4.10 -6.60 -30.12
CA LEU A 274 3.62 -6.59 -28.74
C LEU A 274 4.71 -6.05 -27.81
N ASP A 275 5.93 -6.54 -27.93
CA ASP A 275 7.08 -6.11 -27.10
C ASP A 275 7.29 -4.59 -27.19
N ARG A 276 7.30 -4.02 -28.41
CA ARG A 276 7.36 -2.57 -28.61
C ARG A 276 6.20 -1.83 -27.96
N LEU A 277 4.97 -2.32 -28.12
CA LEU A 277 3.80 -1.72 -27.46
C LEU A 277 3.92 -1.73 -25.93
N LEU A 278 4.39 -2.84 -25.35
CA LEU A 278 4.59 -2.97 -23.91
C LEU A 278 5.73 -2.08 -23.40
N ALA A 279 6.76 -1.85 -24.21
CA ALA A 279 7.84 -0.94 -23.86
C ALA A 279 7.38 0.54 -23.74
N GLU A 280 6.29 0.93 -24.41
CA GLU A 280 5.72 2.28 -24.37
C GLU A 280 4.79 2.52 -23.16
N GLN A 281 4.45 1.49 -22.37
CA GLN A 281 3.47 1.62 -21.28
C GLN A 281 4.04 2.37 -20.06
N ASN A 282 3.15 2.95 -19.26
CA ASN A 282 3.45 3.62 -17.98
C ASN A 282 3.80 2.62 -16.86
N TRP A 283 3.87 1.37 -17.17
CA TRP A 283 4.24 0.28 -16.27
C TRP A 283 5.19 -0.70 -16.97
N ARG A 284 5.92 -1.46 -16.18
CA ARG A 284 6.78 -2.54 -16.65
C ARG A 284 6.39 -3.84 -15.97
N ILE A 285 5.87 -4.79 -16.75
CA ILE A 285 5.62 -6.15 -16.26
C ILE A 285 6.94 -6.89 -16.08
N ALA A 286 7.10 -7.64 -15.00
CA ALA A 286 8.35 -8.32 -14.68
C ALA A 286 8.11 -9.64 -13.93
N PHE A 287 9.14 -10.48 -13.92
CA PHE A 287 9.21 -11.69 -13.10
C PHE A 287 9.09 -11.32 -11.61
N TRP A 288 8.26 -12.02 -10.86
CA TRP A 288 7.94 -11.67 -9.47
C TRP A 288 9.16 -11.50 -8.55
N ARG A 289 10.24 -12.28 -8.79
CA ARG A 289 11.49 -12.16 -8.02
C ARG A 289 12.17 -10.82 -8.16
N ARG A 290 11.93 -10.08 -9.27
CA ARG A 290 12.49 -8.74 -9.47
C ARG A 290 11.94 -7.71 -8.49
N ALA A 291 10.79 -7.98 -7.87
CA ALA A 291 10.23 -7.12 -6.82
C ALA A 291 11.20 -6.92 -5.64
N GLN A 292 12.02 -7.91 -5.33
CA GLN A 292 12.95 -7.83 -4.20
C GLN A 292 14.08 -6.82 -4.44
N GLU A 293 14.45 -6.60 -5.70
CA GLU A 293 15.58 -5.75 -6.10
C GLU A 293 15.17 -4.43 -6.74
N GLU A 294 14.01 -4.38 -7.39
CA GLU A 294 13.66 -3.31 -8.33
C GLU A 294 12.34 -2.62 -8.05
N ILE A 295 11.62 -3.02 -7.00
CA ILE A 295 10.35 -2.36 -6.66
C ILE A 295 10.56 -0.86 -6.51
N ASN A 296 9.72 -0.08 -7.16
CA ASN A 296 9.83 1.37 -7.15
C ASN A 296 8.60 2.06 -6.55
N TYR A 297 7.92 1.38 -5.65
CA TYR A 297 6.88 1.96 -4.80
C TYR A 297 6.96 1.38 -3.39
N ARG A 298 6.53 2.17 -2.41
CA ARG A 298 6.41 1.67 -1.04
C ARG A 298 5.31 0.62 -0.99
N ARG A 299 5.58 -0.47 -0.29
CA ARG A 299 4.66 -1.60 -0.15
C ARG A 299 4.44 -1.94 1.32
N PHE A 300 3.42 -2.72 1.59
CA PHE A 300 3.22 -3.30 2.91
C PHE A 300 4.20 -4.47 3.08
N PHE A 301 5.17 -4.34 3.98
CA PHE A 301 6.31 -5.26 4.11
C PHE A 301 6.98 -5.54 2.75
N ASN A 302 7.07 -6.81 2.37
CA ASN A 302 7.60 -7.27 1.08
C ASN A 302 6.51 -7.71 0.07
N ILE A 303 5.23 -7.38 0.33
CA ILE A 303 4.08 -7.78 -0.49
C ILE A 303 3.91 -6.79 -1.63
N ALA A 304 4.34 -7.18 -2.84
CA ALA A 304 4.30 -6.33 -4.02
C ALA A 304 2.86 -5.97 -4.48
N GLU A 305 1.89 -6.78 -4.10
CA GLU A 305 0.47 -6.58 -4.40
C GLU A 305 -0.21 -5.50 -3.53
N LEU A 306 0.50 -4.94 -2.53
CA LEU A 306 -0.02 -3.93 -1.61
C LEU A 306 0.79 -2.64 -1.70
N VAL A 307 0.31 -1.68 -2.52
CA VAL A 307 0.98 -0.40 -2.76
C VAL A 307 0.65 0.62 -1.68
N GLY A 308 1.68 1.28 -1.16
CA GLY A 308 1.57 2.29 -0.11
C GLY A 308 0.89 3.58 -0.56
N LEU A 309 0.05 4.13 0.33
CA LEU A 309 -0.65 5.39 0.14
C LEU A 309 0.09 6.56 0.79
N ARG A 310 0.02 7.73 0.17
CA ARG A 310 0.57 8.98 0.71
C ARG A 310 -0.48 9.70 1.57
N MET A 311 -0.82 9.08 2.69
CA MET A 311 -1.89 9.53 3.59
C MET A 311 -1.61 10.89 4.26
N GLU A 312 -0.37 11.37 4.19
CA GLU A 312 0.03 12.73 4.60
C GLU A 312 -0.49 13.84 3.66
N ARG A 313 -1.07 13.48 2.51
CA ARG A 313 -1.68 14.40 1.57
C ARG A 313 -3.17 14.55 1.86
N ALA A 314 -3.62 15.80 1.99
CA ALA A 314 -5.00 16.09 2.35
C ALA A 314 -6.02 15.49 1.36
N GLU A 315 -5.74 15.57 0.05
CA GLU A 315 -6.61 15.01 -0.98
C GLU A 315 -6.73 13.48 -0.89
N VAL A 316 -5.66 12.78 -0.49
CA VAL A 316 -5.67 11.31 -0.29
C VAL A 316 -6.46 10.97 0.96
N PHE A 317 -6.20 11.68 2.05
CA PHE A 317 -6.92 11.51 3.30
C PHE A 317 -8.44 11.67 3.12
N GLU A 318 -8.88 12.76 2.48
CA GLU A 318 -10.30 13.05 2.23
C GLU A 318 -10.96 11.99 1.34
N ALA A 319 -10.31 11.63 0.24
CA ALA A 319 -10.84 10.64 -0.69
C ALA A 319 -11.01 9.28 0.00
N TRP A 320 -9.99 8.84 0.75
CA TRP A 320 -9.97 7.53 1.39
C TRP A 320 -10.98 7.42 2.55
N HIS A 321 -11.11 8.47 3.37
CA HIS A 321 -11.94 8.43 4.57
C HIS A 321 -13.41 8.85 4.34
N SER A 322 -13.80 9.21 3.14
CA SER A 322 -15.12 9.77 2.83
C SER A 322 -16.28 8.90 3.34
N LEU A 323 -16.25 7.59 3.07
CA LEU A 323 -17.25 6.64 3.54
C LEU A 323 -17.19 6.45 5.06
N LEU A 324 -16.01 6.25 5.63
CA LEU A 324 -15.82 6.10 7.07
C LEU A 324 -16.45 7.28 7.84
N LEU A 325 -16.08 8.51 7.43
CA LEU A 325 -16.57 9.74 8.07
C LEU A 325 -18.09 9.88 7.96
N ARG A 326 -18.67 9.44 6.84
CA ARG A 326 -20.13 9.39 6.67
C ARG A 326 -20.76 8.40 7.65
N LEU A 327 -20.29 7.16 7.70
CA LEU A 327 -20.82 6.10 8.57
C LEU A 327 -20.73 6.48 10.07
N VAL A 328 -19.64 7.12 10.47
CA VAL A 328 -19.49 7.62 11.85
C VAL A 328 -20.46 8.77 12.14
N ARG A 329 -20.61 9.73 11.24
CA ARG A 329 -21.52 10.87 11.40
C ARG A 329 -22.98 10.42 11.49
N GLU A 330 -23.35 9.40 10.74
CA GLU A 330 -24.69 8.78 10.75
C GLU A 330 -24.90 7.86 11.96
N GLY A 331 -23.89 7.66 12.81
CA GLY A 331 -23.95 6.86 14.02
C GLY A 331 -23.93 5.34 13.79
N HIS A 332 -23.41 4.90 12.63
CA HIS A 332 -23.31 3.48 12.28
C HIS A 332 -22.05 2.81 12.83
N ALA A 333 -21.03 3.58 13.20
CA ALA A 333 -19.82 3.11 13.85
C ALA A 333 -19.53 3.94 15.10
N ASN A 334 -19.07 3.28 16.16
CA ASN A 334 -18.78 3.86 17.48
C ASN A 334 -17.29 3.79 17.81
N GLY A 335 -16.53 3.03 17.06
CA GLY A 335 -15.10 2.89 17.22
C GLY A 335 -14.40 2.65 15.88
N VAL A 336 -13.12 2.95 15.85
CA VAL A 336 -12.22 2.71 14.72
C VAL A 336 -10.93 2.11 15.23
N ARG A 337 -10.46 1.07 14.58
CA ARG A 337 -9.11 0.54 14.71
C ARG A 337 -8.33 0.87 13.45
N VAL A 338 -7.18 1.49 13.60
CA VAL A 338 -6.28 1.82 12.50
C VAL A 338 -5.25 0.71 12.35
N ASP A 339 -5.31 0.02 11.20
CA ASP A 339 -4.35 -0.99 10.80
C ASP A 339 -2.99 -0.37 10.48
N HIS A 340 -1.91 -1.05 10.89
CA HIS A 340 -0.53 -0.75 10.53
C HIS A 340 -0.19 0.75 10.55
N VAL A 341 -0.51 1.43 11.65
CA VAL A 341 -0.26 2.87 11.81
C VAL A 341 1.22 3.23 11.62
N ASP A 342 2.12 2.32 11.97
CA ASP A 342 3.57 2.47 11.83
C ASP A 342 4.04 2.51 10.37
N GLY A 343 3.27 1.97 9.44
CA GLY A 343 3.58 2.04 8.01
C GLY A 343 3.33 3.41 7.37
N LEU A 344 2.60 4.31 8.05
CA LEU A 344 2.33 5.66 7.56
C LEU A 344 3.59 6.53 7.62
N ARG A 345 3.73 7.45 6.67
CA ARG A 345 4.85 8.40 6.66
C ARG A 345 4.83 9.32 7.89
N ASP A 346 3.67 9.85 8.26
CA ASP A 346 3.46 10.70 9.44
C ASP A 346 2.28 10.19 10.29
N PRO A 347 2.51 9.16 11.13
CA PRO A 347 1.46 8.62 11.99
C PRO A 347 0.83 9.66 12.91
N THR A 348 1.66 10.55 13.46
CA THR A 348 1.20 11.58 14.40
C THR A 348 0.29 12.60 13.72
N GLY A 349 0.67 13.10 12.55
CA GLY A 349 -0.16 14.01 11.75
C GLY A 349 -1.46 13.36 11.33
N TYR A 350 -1.39 12.14 10.83
CA TYR A 350 -2.55 11.34 10.43
C TYR A 350 -3.55 11.15 11.58
N LEU A 351 -3.10 10.69 12.74
CA LEU A 351 -3.96 10.44 13.89
C LEU A 351 -4.61 11.71 14.43
N ARG A 352 -3.91 12.85 14.39
CA ARG A 352 -4.47 14.15 14.77
C ARG A 352 -5.57 14.58 13.82
N GLU A 353 -5.35 14.46 12.51
CA GLU A 353 -6.38 14.78 11.50
C GLU A 353 -7.57 13.83 11.63
N LEU A 354 -7.33 12.52 11.76
CA LEU A 354 -8.39 11.53 11.92
C LEU A 354 -9.23 11.83 13.16
N ARG A 355 -8.59 12.10 14.31
CA ARG A 355 -9.27 12.47 15.56
C ARG A 355 -10.09 13.76 15.41
N ALA A 356 -9.55 14.74 14.72
CA ALA A 356 -10.26 16.01 14.49
C ALA A 356 -11.54 15.79 13.67
N ARG A 357 -11.52 14.89 12.68
CA ARG A 357 -12.68 14.55 11.83
C ARG A 357 -13.69 13.62 12.52
N LEU A 358 -13.21 12.63 13.27
CA LEU A 358 -14.07 11.67 13.97
C LEU A 358 -14.71 12.27 15.23
N GLY A 359 -14.10 13.30 15.79
CA GLY A 359 -14.53 13.93 17.04
C GLY A 359 -14.00 13.23 18.31
N PRO A 360 -14.14 13.87 19.47
CA PRO A 360 -13.53 13.40 20.72
C PRO A 360 -14.23 12.19 21.34
N ALA A 361 -15.49 11.93 21.00
CA ALA A 361 -16.30 10.89 21.62
C ALA A 361 -16.13 9.50 21.00
N LEU A 362 -15.55 9.42 19.79
CA LEU A 362 -15.36 8.12 19.12
C LEU A 362 -14.19 7.37 19.76
N TRP A 363 -14.36 6.08 20.02
CA TRP A 363 -13.27 5.20 20.44
C TRP A 363 -12.29 4.96 19.28
N LEU A 364 -11.00 5.24 19.49
CA LEU A 364 -9.96 5.14 18.46
C LEU A 364 -8.78 4.33 19.00
N ALA A 365 -8.60 3.13 18.48
CA ALA A 365 -7.46 2.28 18.75
C ALA A 365 -6.54 2.19 17.54
N VAL A 366 -5.27 1.89 17.79
CA VAL A 366 -4.27 1.67 16.74
C VAL A 366 -3.67 0.29 16.85
N GLU A 367 -3.36 -0.33 15.71
CA GLU A 367 -2.45 -1.45 15.69
C GLU A 367 -1.03 -0.92 15.88
N LYS A 368 -0.53 -1.12 17.07
CA LYS A 368 0.84 -0.85 17.44
C LYS A 368 1.30 -1.96 18.36
N ILE A 369 2.32 -2.68 17.93
CA ILE A 369 2.99 -3.70 18.73
C ILE A 369 4.15 -2.99 19.43
N LEU A 370 4.03 -2.83 20.75
CA LEU A 370 5.04 -2.18 21.56
C LEU A 370 6.13 -3.18 21.97
N GLU A 371 7.38 -2.81 21.79
CA GLU A 371 8.49 -3.58 22.30
C GLU A 371 8.59 -3.47 23.84
N PRO A 372 9.23 -4.40 24.52
CA PRO A 372 9.39 -4.35 25.97
C PRO A 372 10.00 -3.01 26.44
N GLY A 373 9.23 -2.25 27.24
CA GLY A 373 9.62 -0.93 27.73
C GLY A 373 9.42 0.23 26.74
N GLU A 374 8.88 -0.01 25.54
CA GLU A 374 8.46 1.05 24.62
C GLU A 374 7.12 1.64 25.06
N PRO A 375 7.02 2.95 25.35
CA PRO A 375 5.75 3.58 25.66
C PRO A 375 4.99 3.92 24.36
N LEU A 376 3.66 3.84 24.42
CA LEU A 376 2.82 4.41 23.35
C LEU A 376 3.11 5.91 23.23
N HIS A 377 3.19 6.41 22.00
CA HIS A 377 3.56 7.79 21.71
C HIS A 377 2.58 8.78 22.35
N ALA A 378 3.04 9.56 23.34
CA ALA A 378 2.21 10.48 24.15
C ALA A 378 1.47 11.56 23.32
N GLY A 379 1.96 11.89 22.12
CA GLY A 379 1.33 12.86 21.23
C GLY A 379 0.24 12.29 20.32
N TRP A 380 -0.08 11.00 20.42
CA TRP A 380 -1.15 10.37 19.65
C TRP A 380 -2.51 10.52 20.36
N PRO A 381 -3.50 11.12 19.71
CA PRO A 381 -4.83 11.32 20.30
C PRO A 381 -5.68 10.05 20.14
N VAL A 382 -5.17 8.91 20.62
CA VAL A 382 -5.83 7.60 20.60
C VAL A 382 -6.22 7.14 21.99
N ASP A 383 -7.11 6.15 22.08
CA ASP A 383 -7.57 5.61 23.36
C ASP A 383 -6.71 4.42 23.81
N GLY A 384 -5.89 3.85 22.92
CA GLY A 384 -4.97 2.76 23.21
C GLY A 384 -4.56 1.99 21.96
N THR A 385 -3.91 0.84 22.20
CA THR A 385 -3.54 -0.15 21.19
C THR A 385 -4.61 -1.21 21.03
N THR A 386 -4.43 -2.14 20.07
CA THR A 386 -5.27 -3.34 19.94
C THR A 386 -4.96 -4.43 20.97
N GLY A 387 -4.01 -4.19 21.90
CA GLY A 387 -3.79 -5.03 23.07
C GLY A 387 -2.70 -6.10 22.96
N TYR A 388 -1.79 -6.03 21.98
CA TYR A 388 -0.63 -6.95 21.92
C TYR A 388 0.25 -6.87 23.18
N ASP A 389 0.38 -5.68 23.75
CA ASP A 389 1.06 -5.43 25.03
C ASP A 389 0.36 -6.12 26.20
N ALA A 390 -0.97 -6.09 26.26
CA ALA A 390 -1.75 -6.82 27.24
C ALA A 390 -1.66 -8.34 27.03
N LEU A 391 -1.68 -8.80 25.77
CA LEU A 391 -1.52 -10.22 25.41
C LEU A 391 -0.19 -10.78 25.95
N ALA A 392 0.90 -10.06 25.74
CA ALA A 392 2.22 -10.46 26.26
C ALA A 392 2.23 -10.60 27.80
N LEU A 393 1.50 -9.74 28.50
CA LEU A 393 1.33 -9.83 29.97
C LEU A 393 0.53 -11.05 30.37
N PHE A 394 -0.60 -11.36 29.69
CA PHE A 394 -1.41 -12.53 29.97
C PHE A 394 -0.65 -13.83 29.74
N ASP A 395 0.07 -13.92 28.61
CA ASP A 395 0.88 -15.10 28.31
C ASP A 395 2.00 -15.30 29.35
N SER A 396 2.64 -14.22 29.80
CA SER A 396 3.71 -14.29 30.80
C SER A 396 3.26 -14.82 32.17
N VAL A 397 1.99 -14.61 32.55
CA VAL A 397 1.43 -15.14 33.81
C VAL A 397 1.35 -16.67 33.79
N LEU A 398 1.21 -17.26 32.61
CA LEU A 398 1.08 -18.71 32.43
C LEU A 398 2.43 -19.43 32.29
N VAL A 399 3.54 -18.69 32.26
CA VAL A 399 4.89 -19.24 32.09
C VAL A 399 5.64 -19.28 33.43
N ASP A 400 5.96 -20.49 33.91
CA ASP A 400 6.89 -20.65 35.03
C ASP A 400 8.33 -20.32 34.61
N PRO A 401 9.00 -19.31 35.18
CA PRO A 401 10.36 -18.93 34.81
C PRO A 401 11.39 -20.06 35.01
N GLN A 402 11.21 -20.94 36.00
CA GLN A 402 12.10 -22.09 36.20
C GLN A 402 11.87 -23.18 35.14
N GLY A 403 10.59 -23.44 34.82
CA GLY A 403 10.21 -24.35 33.74
C GLY A 403 10.76 -23.90 32.38
N ALA A 404 10.69 -22.58 32.08
CA ALA A 404 11.27 -22.01 30.86
C ALA A 404 12.79 -22.22 30.76
N ARG A 405 13.55 -22.02 31.87
CA ARG A 405 15.00 -22.31 31.92
C ARG A 405 15.31 -23.79 31.72
N ASN A 406 14.53 -24.67 32.35
CA ASN A 406 14.70 -26.13 32.21
C ASN A 406 14.43 -26.57 30.76
N LEU A 407 13.37 -26.02 30.13
CA LEU A 407 13.05 -26.27 28.73
C LEU A 407 14.16 -25.76 27.80
N GLY A 408 14.70 -24.58 28.04
CA GLY A 408 15.85 -24.04 27.31
C GLY A 408 17.09 -24.92 27.40
N THR A 409 17.36 -25.51 28.58
CA THR A 409 18.46 -26.47 28.77
C THR A 409 18.21 -27.75 28.00
N ALA A 410 17.00 -28.29 28.05
CA ALA A 410 16.60 -29.47 27.28
C ALA A 410 16.72 -29.25 25.78
N HIS A 411 16.24 -28.07 25.29
CA HIS A 411 16.38 -27.67 23.90
C HIS A 411 17.85 -27.60 23.46
N ALA A 412 18.71 -26.96 24.26
CA ALA A 412 20.12 -26.84 23.94
C ALA A 412 20.81 -28.21 23.84
N ARG A 413 20.46 -29.14 24.74
CA ARG A 413 20.94 -30.54 24.66
C ARG A 413 20.45 -31.30 23.44
N PHE A 414 19.17 -31.10 23.10
CA PHE A 414 18.54 -31.79 21.96
C PHE A 414 19.07 -31.31 20.61
N THR A 415 19.22 -29.98 20.47
CA THR A 415 19.65 -29.34 19.20
C THR A 415 21.18 -29.23 19.06
N GLY A 416 21.93 -29.42 20.15
CA GLY A 416 23.36 -29.09 20.18
C GLY A 416 23.68 -27.59 20.14
N SER A 417 22.68 -26.73 20.32
CA SER A 417 22.82 -25.26 20.22
C SER A 417 22.31 -24.56 21.47
N ALA A 418 23.16 -23.74 22.06
CA ALA A 418 22.83 -22.85 23.20
C ALA A 418 22.80 -21.37 22.80
N ARG A 419 22.49 -21.08 21.54
CA ARG A 419 22.44 -19.70 21.03
C ARG A 419 21.34 -18.91 21.72
N HIS A 420 21.62 -17.64 22.03
CA HIS A 420 20.63 -16.73 22.56
C HIS A 420 19.64 -16.29 21.47
N PHE A 421 18.39 -16.07 21.87
CA PHE A 421 17.32 -15.65 20.95
C PHE A 421 17.68 -14.38 20.20
N GLU A 422 18.29 -13.40 20.88
CA GLU A 422 18.66 -12.11 20.32
C GLU A 422 19.68 -12.22 19.18
N ASP A 423 20.57 -13.23 19.24
CA ASP A 423 21.55 -13.49 18.16
C ASP A 423 20.87 -14.14 16.95
N VAL A 424 19.98 -15.10 17.20
CA VAL A 424 19.19 -15.73 16.14
C VAL A 424 18.27 -14.71 15.46
N ALA A 425 17.60 -13.87 16.25
CA ALA A 425 16.72 -12.83 15.75
C ALA A 425 17.47 -11.80 14.88
N HIS A 426 18.65 -11.35 15.36
CA HIS A 426 19.48 -10.41 14.61
C HIS A 426 19.97 -10.98 13.26
N GLU A 427 20.42 -12.22 13.23
CA GLU A 427 20.81 -12.88 11.97
C GLU A 427 19.63 -13.03 11.02
N ALA A 428 18.45 -13.41 11.54
CA ALA A 428 17.23 -13.46 10.73
C ALA A 428 16.84 -12.09 10.18
N GLN A 429 16.96 -11.01 10.97
CA GLN A 429 16.71 -9.64 10.51
C GLN A 429 17.69 -9.23 9.41
N LEU A 430 18.99 -9.54 9.53
CA LEU A 430 19.97 -9.31 8.48
C LEU A 430 19.64 -10.09 7.20
N GLN A 431 19.24 -11.35 7.34
CA GLN A 431 18.85 -12.18 6.20
C GLN A 431 17.62 -11.60 5.50
N VAL A 432 16.57 -11.25 6.24
CA VAL A 432 15.34 -10.63 5.70
C VAL A 432 15.66 -9.29 5.01
N ALA A 433 16.48 -8.44 5.64
CA ALA A 433 16.89 -7.16 5.06
C ALA A 433 17.58 -7.35 3.70
N ARG A 434 18.51 -8.30 3.61
CA ARG A 434 19.27 -8.58 2.38
C ARG A 434 18.47 -9.29 1.31
N MET A 435 17.53 -10.18 1.69
CA MET A 435 16.79 -11.01 0.73
C MET A 435 15.48 -10.35 0.26
N HIS A 436 14.75 -9.69 1.17
CA HIS A 436 13.40 -9.21 0.89
C HIS A 436 13.31 -7.68 0.73
N PHE A 437 14.28 -6.94 1.25
CA PHE A 437 14.32 -5.48 1.23
C PHE A 437 15.57 -4.91 0.54
N ALA A 438 16.24 -5.71 -0.28
CA ALA A 438 17.46 -5.28 -0.99
C ALA A 438 17.21 -4.02 -1.85
N GLY A 439 16.09 -3.97 -2.57
CA GLY A 439 15.72 -2.82 -3.40
C GLY A 439 15.45 -1.56 -2.56
N ASP A 440 14.70 -1.71 -1.47
CA ASP A 440 14.41 -0.61 -0.54
C ASP A 440 15.68 -0.05 0.10
N LEU A 441 16.57 -0.93 0.58
CA LEU A 441 17.85 -0.55 1.16
C LEU A 441 18.79 0.10 0.14
N THR A 442 18.81 -0.41 -1.10
CA THR A 442 19.61 0.19 -2.19
C THR A 442 19.12 1.61 -2.51
N GLY A 443 17.80 1.81 -2.61
CA GLY A 443 17.22 3.14 -2.79
C GLY A 443 17.59 4.12 -1.67
N LEU A 444 17.46 3.70 -0.42
CA LEU A 444 17.87 4.49 0.75
C LEU A 444 19.39 4.74 0.79
N GLY A 445 20.21 3.74 0.42
CA GLY A 445 21.67 3.88 0.31
C GLY A 445 22.07 4.95 -0.70
N GLN A 446 21.37 5.05 -1.82
CA GLN A 446 21.60 6.11 -2.81
C GLN A 446 21.22 7.50 -2.31
N GLU A 447 20.11 7.62 -1.57
CA GLU A 447 19.76 8.88 -0.90
C GLU A 447 20.85 9.29 0.13
N LEU A 448 21.38 8.33 0.88
CA LEU A 448 22.51 8.58 1.78
C LEU A 448 23.76 9.03 1.00
N GLY A 449 24.04 8.45 -0.17
CA GLY A 449 25.12 8.89 -1.06
C GLY A 449 24.93 10.35 -1.53
N ARG A 450 23.70 10.73 -1.88
CA ARG A 450 23.39 12.14 -2.23
C ARG A 450 23.58 13.09 -1.03
N LEU A 451 23.27 12.63 0.20
CA LEU A 451 23.56 13.40 1.42
C LEU A 451 25.06 13.48 1.70
N ALA A 452 25.79 12.37 1.54
CA ALA A 452 27.25 12.33 1.71
C ALA A 452 27.94 13.35 0.80
N ALA A 453 27.52 13.45 -0.46
CA ALA A 453 28.07 14.39 -1.44
C ALA A 453 27.88 15.89 -1.07
N GLN A 454 27.11 16.21 -0.02
CA GLN A 454 26.87 17.60 0.42
C GLN A 454 27.77 18.03 1.59
N GLU A 455 28.55 17.11 2.15
CA GLU A 455 29.43 17.40 3.29
C GLU A 455 30.83 16.82 3.05
N ASP A 456 31.86 17.67 3.00
CA ASP A 456 33.23 17.29 2.68
C ASP A 456 33.76 16.09 3.51
N ARG A 457 33.37 15.98 4.77
CA ARG A 457 33.78 14.89 5.66
C ARG A 457 33.23 13.51 5.27
N PHE A 458 32.24 13.44 4.35
CA PHE A 458 31.60 12.19 3.91
C PHE A 458 31.83 11.90 2.42
N LEU A 459 32.52 12.77 1.66
CA LEU A 459 32.75 12.64 0.23
C LEU A 459 33.41 11.32 -0.19
N ASP A 460 34.30 10.78 0.68
CA ASP A 460 35.05 9.56 0.39
C ASP A 460 34.31 8.27 0.79
N LEU A 461 33.08 8.37 1.29
CA LEU A 461 32.30 7.18 1.63
C LEU A 461 31.84 6.47 0.38
N ARG A 462 32.14 5.19 0.31
CA ARG A 462 31.70 4.33 -0.79
C ARG A 462 30.24 3.92 -0.62
N PRO A 463 29.49 3.70 -1.70
CA PRO A 463 28.09 3.25 -1.63
C PRO A 463 27.91 1.97 -0.81
N GLU A 464 28.85 1.03 -0.88
CA GLU A 464 28.83 -0.23 -0.14
C GLU A 464 28.92 0.00 1.36
N GLU A 465 29.78 0.92 1.83
CA GLU A 465 29.90 1.27 3.25
C GLU A 465 28.61 1.87 3.81
N LEU A 466 27.92 2.67 3.00
CA LEU A 466 26.63 3.27 3.36
C LEU A 466 25.53 2.22 3.45
N LEU A 467 25.49 1.29 2.49
CA LEU A 467 24.53 0.21 2.47
C LEU A 467 24.73 -0.77 3.63
N GLU A 468 26.00 -1.14 3.92
CA GLU A 468 26.34 -1.99 5.06
C GLU A 468 25.96 -1.34 6.39
N ALA A 469 26.31 -0.07 6.59
CA ALA A 469 25.98 0.68 7.80
C ALA A 469 24.44 0.82 7.99
N LEU A 470 23.71 1.07 6.90
CA LEU A 470 22.25 1.15 6.93
C LEU A 470 21.63 -0.20 7.28
N THR A 471 22.09 -1.28 6.64
CA THR A 471 21.60 -2.65 6.88
C THR A 471 21.85 -3.09 8.32
N ALA A 472 23.08 -2.88 8.82
CA ALA A 472 23.45 -3.22 10.18
C ALA A 472 22.65 -2.40 11.22
N LEU A 473 22.46 -1.09 10.98
CA LEU A 473 21.64 -0.26 11.85
C LEU A 473 20.18 -0.75 11.88
N THR A 474 19.61 -1.08 10.72
CA THR A 474 18.24 -1.58 10.58
C THR A 474 18.04 -2.88 11.37
N ALA A 475 18.95 -3.83 11.24
CA ALA A 475 18.89 -5.11 11.96
C ALA A 475 19.16 -4.99 13.47
N SER A 476 19.75 -3.89 13.92
CA SER A 476 20.04 -3.62 15.34
C SER A 476 19.03 -2.66 15.99
N PHE A 477 17.93 -2.34 15.29
CA PHE A 477 16.97 -1.35 15.78
C PHE A 477 16.11 -1.96 16.91
N PRO A 478 16.04 -1.34 18.10
CA PRO A 478 15.38 -1.95 19.27
C PRO A 478 13.85 -1.74 19.29
N VAL A 479 13.30 -1.00 18.36
CA VAL A 479 11.85 -0.73 18.19
C VAL A 479 11.51 -0.78 16.72
N TYR A 480 10.23 -0.95 16.36
CA TYR A 480 9.83 -1.03 14.97
C TYR A 480 10.22 0.23 14.18
N ARG A 481 10.03 1.42 14.74
CA ARG A 481 10.46 2.71 14.14
C ARG A 481 10.55 3.83 15.16
N THR A 482 11.20 4.92 14.75
CA THR A 482 11.11 6.22 15.42
C THR A 482 10.10 7.14 14.72
N TYR A 483 9.66 8.20 15.42
CA TYR A 483 8.65 9.14 14.91
C TYR A 483 9.21 10.55 14.75
N VAL A 484 10.44 10.64 14.26
CA VAL A 484 11.13 11.92 14.02
C VAL A 484 10.47 12.63 12.83
N ARG A 485 10.00 13.86 13.05
CA ARG A 485 9.35 14.69 12.00
C ARG A 485 10.18 15.87 11.55
N ASP A 486 11.00 16.37 12.45
CA ASP A 486 11.83 17.57 12.26
C ASP A 486 13.20 17.38 12.92
N ALA A 487 14.05 18.40 12.84
CA ALA A 487 15.39 18.37 13.42
C ALA A 487 15.41 18.34 14.97
N ARG A 488 14.29 18.09 15.63
CA ARG A 488 14.15 17.99 17.08
C ARG A 488 13.64 16.61 17.48
N PRO A 489 14.49 15.57 17.41
CA PRO A 489 14.10 14.23 17.82
C PRO A 489 13.75 14.20 19.31
N ARG A 490 12.74 13.43 19.66
CA ARG A 490 12.40 13.21 21.07
C ARG A 490 13.50 12.41 21.76
N PRO A 491 13.61 12.51 23.11
CA PRO A 491 14.60 11.73 23.88
C PRO A 491 14.53 10.22 23.60
N GLU A 492 13.32 9.67 23.41
CA GLU A 492 13.07 8.26 23.08
C GLU A 492 13.68 7.89 21.74
N ASP A 493 13.39 8.67 20.68
CA ASP A 493 13.92 8.46 19.33
C ASP A 493 15.45 8.47 19.34
N ALA A 494 16.04 9.47 20.02
CA ALA A 494 17.48 9.57 20.15
C ALA A 494 18.10 8.41 20.96
N ARG A 495 17.39 7.87 21.96
CA ARG A 495 17.85 6.68 22.72
C ARG A 495 17.83 5.43 21.84
N ALA A 496 16.74 5.18 21.09
CA ALA A 496 16.61 4.04 20.19
C ALA A 496 17.72 4.02 19.14
N VAL A 497 17.96 5.15 18.45
CA VAL A 497 19.02 5.25 17.43
C VAL A 497 20.42 5.06 18.05
N ARG A 498 20.69 5.64 19.23
CA ARG A 498 21.98 5.39 19.92
C ARG A 498 22.16 3.93 20.33
N ALA A 499 21.09 3.25 20.74
CA ALA A 499 21.13 1.84 21.08
C ALA A 499 21.44 0.99 19.84
N ALA A 500 20.75 1.26 18.72
CA ALA A 500 21.00 0.59 17.44
C ALA A 500 22.45 0.76 16.97
N VAL A 501 22.99 1.98 17.00
CA VAL A 501 24.40 2.23 16.61
C VAL A 501 25.39 1.48 17.51
N ARG A 502 25.15 1.42 18.83
CA ARG A 502 26.02 0.66 19.75
C ARG A 502 25.96 -0.83 19.49
N ASP A 503 24.75 -1.37 19.24
CA ASP A 503 24.59 -2.80 18.98
C ASP A 503 25.20 -3.17 17.63
N ALA A 504 24.97 -2.43 16.56
CA ALA A 504 25.58 -2.64 15.26
C ALA A 504 27.11 -2.69 15.35
N ARG A 505 27.73 -1.71 16.02
CA ARG A 505 29.21 -1.68 16.25
C ARG A 505 29.71 -2.84 17.09
N ARG A 506 28.95 -3.29 18.07
CA ARG A 506 29.33 -4.44 18.92
C ARG A 506 29.34 -5.73 18.14
N ARG A 507 28.38 -5.90 17.23
CA ARG A 507 28.21 -7.12 16.42
C ARG A 507 29.15 -7.18 15.23
N ASP A 508 29.43 -6.02 14.64
CA ASP A 508 30.34 -5.90 13.49
C ASP A 508 31.32 -4.73 13.70
N GLY A 509 32.54 -5.08 14.10
CA GLY A 509 33.64 -4.13 14.30
C GLY A 509 34.24 -3.58 13.01
N GLY A 510 33.88 -4.14 11.85
CA GLY A 510 34.36 -3.71 10.53
C GLY A 510 33.56 -2.55 9.92
N LEU A 511 32.40 -2.20 10.49
CA LEU A 511 31.57 -1.11 9.99
C LEU A 511 32.28 0.24 10.03
N SER A 512 32.18 1.00 8.93
CA SER A 512 32.72 2.36 8.84
C SER A 512 32.09 3.29 9.89
N PRO A 513 32.87 3.84 10.84
CA PRO A 513 32.33 4.77 11.84
C PRO A 513 31.73 6.04 11.22
N ARG A 514 32.28 6.49 10.07
CA ARG A 514 31.80 7.67 9.34
C ARG A 514 30.47 7.37 8.63
N ALA A 515 30.32 6.18 8.04
CA ALA A 515 29.05 5.76 7.42
C ALA A 515 27.95 5.64 8.47
N LEU A 516 28.21 4.99 9.63
CA LEU A 516 27.26 4.91 10.73
C LEU A 516 26.87 6.28 11.30
N GLU A 517 27.82 7.24 11.34
CA GLU A 517 27.52 8.61 11.78
C GLU A 517 26.59 9.32 10.79
N LEU A 518 26.81 9.17 9.48
CA LEU A 518 25.92 9.75 8.46
C LEU A 518 24.52 9.13 8.56
N VAL A 519 24.41 7.80 8.64
CA VAL A 519 23.11 7.10 8.80
C VAL A 519 22.41 7.57 10.07
N ARG A 520 23.11 7.63 11.22
CA ARG A 520 22.55 8.14 12.48
C ARG A 520 21.99 9.55 12.33
N ARG A 521 22.73 10.44 11.66
CA ARG A 521 22.28 11.82 11.43
C ARG A 521 21.07 11.89 10.51
N ALA A 522 21.05 11.08 9.45
CA ALA A 522 19.93 11.02 8.53
C ALA A 522 18.66 10.55 9.24
N VAL A 523 18.74 9.46 10.02
CA VAL A 523 17.60 8.92 10.78
C VAL A 523 17.07 9.90 11.82
N LEU A 524 17.92 10.68 12.47
CA LEU A 524 17.53 11.72 13.43
C LEU A 524 17.23 13.07 12.78
N VAL A 525 17.27 13.16 11.45
CA VAL A 525 17.08 14.41 10.69
C VAL A 525 18.01 15.54 11.19
N LEU A 526 19.20 15.16 11.70
CA LEU A 526 20.20 16.09 12.19
C LEU A 526 21.10 16.64 11.08
N SER A 527 20.88 16.22 9.84
CA SER A 527 21.69 16.62 8.70
C SER A 527 21.34 18.02 8.23
N ALA A 528 22.38 18.79 8.16
CA ALA A 528 22.67 20.06 7.49
C ALA A 528 21.57 21.12 7.38
N PRO A 529 21.91 22.38 7.69
CA PRO A 529 21.04 23.56 7.50
C PRO A 529 20.67 23.84 6.03
N ARG A 530 21.16 23.03 5.08
CA ARG A 530 20.98 23.23 3.63
C ARG A 530 20.08 22.21 2.92
N LEU A 531 19.46 21.27 3.64
CA LEU A 531 18.44 20.44 2.99
C LEU A 531 17.30 21.33 2.48
N SER A 532 17.08 21.32 1.18
CA SER A 532 15.96 22.03 0.57
C SER A 532 14.64 21.53 1.18
N ALA A 533 13.58 22.33 1.13
CA ALA A 533 12.26 21.92 1.62
C ALA A 533 11.80 20.60 0.96
N LYS A 534 12.27 20.28 -0.24
CA LYS A 534 12.00 19.03 -0.97
C LYS A 534 12.72 17.84 -0.30
N GLN A 535 13.98 18.00 0.12
CA GLN A 535 14.79 16.96 0.78
C GLN A 535 14.38 16.71 2.24
N ARG A 536 13.80 17.71 2.89
CA ARG A 536 13.19 17.56 4.25
C ARG A 536 11.83 16.85 4.21
N ARG A 537 11.22 16.75 3.04
CA ARG A 537 9.92 16.10 2.84
C ARG A 537 10.03 14.63 2.37
N MET A 538 11.22 14.16 2.08
CA MET A 538 11.54 12.73 1.87
C MET A 538 11.87 12.09 3.23
#